data_a3ebf6eda75a2df8ea08b4a678897b04
#
_entry.id   a3ebf6eda75a2df8ea08b4a678897b04
#
_cell.length_a   1.000
_cell.length_b   1.000
_cell.length_c   1.000
_cell.angle_alpha   90.00
_cell.angle_beta   90.00
_cell.angle_gamma   90.00
#
_symmetry.space_group_name_H-M   'P 1'
#
loop_
_entity.id
_entity.type
_entity.pdbx_description
1 polymer ?
#
loop_
_entity_poly.entity_id
_entity_poly.type
_entity_poly.pdbx_seq_one_letter_code
_entity_poly.pdbx_strand_id
1 'polypeptide(L)'
;MNADDWNRVAEIYTQGLEKGMSTFNTECPTYEEWDKGHVKEHRYVYELDEKVVGWIAISPTSSRCAYKGCVELSVYIDEVYQGKGIGTALMKKICEESEKAGFWTIYSAIFSKNKASIALHKKCGFREIGYREKIAKDRFGEWQNTTLMERRSAII
;
A
#
# COMPACT_ATOMS: atom_id res chain seq x y z
N MET A 1 2.85 -8.78 -11.22
CA MET A 1 2.48 -7.55 -11.96
C MET A 1 3.51 -7.30 -13.06
N ASN A 2 3.06 -6.99 -14.25
CA ASN A 2 3.86 -6.62 -15.40
C ASN A 2 3.41 -5.25 -15.96
N ALA A 3 4.05 -4.77 -17.04
CA ALA A 3 3.73 -3.45 -17.62
C ALA A 3 2.31 -3.39 -18.21
N ASP A 4 1.78 -4.50 -18.70
CA ASP A 4 0.44 -4.55 -19.30
C ASP A 4 -0.68 -4.34 -18.27
N ASP A 5 -0.39 -4.60 -16.97
CA ASP A 5 -1.33 -4.37 -15.88
C ASP A 5 -1.50 -2.86 -15.55
N TRP A 6 -0.56 -2.01 -16.02
CA TRP A 6 -0.45 -0.62 -15.56
C TRP A 6 -1.74 0.19 -15.75
N ASN A 7 -2.37 0.10 -16.89
CA ASN A 7 -3.59 0.87 -17.14
C ASN A 7 -4.66 0.61 -16.07
N ARG A 8 -4.80 -0.65 -15.67
CA ARG A 8 -5.77 -1.03 -14.67
C ARG A 8 -5.32 -0.67 -13.25
N VAL A 9 -4.02 -0.80 -12.97
CA VAL A 9 -3.41 -0.35 -11.70
C VAL A 9 -3.61 1.15 -11.48
N ALA A 10 -3.35 1.96 -12.52
CA ALA A 10 -3.54 3.40 -12.50
C ALA A 10 -5.02 3.80 -12.31
N GLU A 11 -5.94 3.09 -12.96
CA GLU A 11 -7.38 3.31 -12.80
C GLU A 11 -7.83 3.06 -11.35
N ILE A 12 -7.41 1.94 -10.74
CA ILE A 12 -7.72 1.61 -9.34
C ILE A 12 -7.09 2.64 -8.38
N TYR A 13 -5.87 3.07 -8.66
CA TYR A 13 -5.21 4.12 -7.88
C TYR A 13 -5.98 5.45 -7.95
N THR A 14 -6.44 5.83 -9.14
CA THR A 14 -7.24 7.04 -9.37
C THR A 14 -8.55 7.02 -8.58
N GLN A 15 -9.23 5.88 -8.49
CA GLN A 15 -10.39 5.72 -7.59
C GLN A 15 -10.04 6.08 -6.14
N GLY A 16 -8.87 5.65 -5.66
CA GLY A 16 -8.37 5.99 -4.31
C GLY A 16 -8.09 7.48 -4.15
N LEU A 17 -7.55 8.13 -5.17
CA LEU A 17 -7.33 9.58 -5.21
C LEU A 17 -8.66 10.35 -5.11
N GLU A 18 -9.65 9.97 -5.90
CA GLU A 18 -10.95 10.62 -5.97
C GLU A 18 -11.72 10.51 -4.65
N LYS A 19 -11.59 9.38 -3.95
CA LYS A 19 -12.19 9.20 -2.62
C LYS A 19 -11.50 10.01 -1.53
N GLY A 20 -10.25 10.42 -1.70
CA GLY A 20 -9.49 11.19 -0.71
C GLY A 20 -9.29 10.45 0.62
N MET A 21 -9.23 9.13 0.60
CA MET A 21 -9.18 8.29 1.82
C MET A 21 -7.83 7.60 2.05
N SER A 22 -6.90 7.66 1.09
CA SER A 22 -5.75 6.75 1.11
C SER A 22 -4.39 7.35 0.76
N THR A 23 -4.32 8.55 0.19
CA THR A 23 -3.05 9.12 -0.25
C THR A 23 -3.05 10.64 -0.23
N PHE A 24 -1.88 11.23 -0.01
CA PHE A 24 -1.64 12.67 -0.16
C PHE A 24 -1.34 13.08 -1.60
N ASN A 25 -1.11 12.14 -2.51
CA ASN A 25 -0.88 12.47 -3.92
C ASN A 25 -2.12 13.17 -4.50
N THR A 26 -1.88 14.11 -5.39
CA THR A 26 -2.93 14.90 -6.04
C THR A 26 -3.34 14.32 -7.40
N GLU A 27 -2.44 13.54 -8.00
CA GLU A 27 -2.63 12.92 -9.30
C GLU A 27 -1.98 11.52 -9.36
N CYS A 28 -2.39 10.72 -10.33
CA CYS A 28 -1.79 9.43 -10.58
C CYS A 28 -0.42 9.63 -11.25
N PRO A 29 0.65 9.00 -10.76
CA PRO A 29 1.96 9.08 -11.42
C PRO A 29 1.95 8.41 -12.79
N THR A 30 2.96 8.71 -13.61
CA THR A 30 3.24 7.92 -14.81
C THR A 30 3.74 6.52 -14.44
N TYR A 31 3.70 5.57 -15.40
CA TYR A 31 4.26 4.24 -15.17
C TYR A 31 5.75 4.29 -14.78
N GLU A 32 6.52 5.13 -15.45
CA GLU A 32 7.96 5.27 -15.21
C GLU A 32 8.26 5.78 -13.79
N GLU A 33 7.50 6.76 -13.31
CA GLU A 33 7.63 7.30 -11.95
C GLU A 33 7.26 6.23 -10.92
N TRP A 34 6.14 5.54 -11.15
CA TRP A 34 5.67 4.47 -10.28
C TRP A 34 6.64 3.28 -10.27
N ASP A 35 7.13 2.86 -11.44
CA ASP A 35 8.09 1.76 -11.60
C ASP A 35 9.40 2.04 -10.86
N LYS A 36 9.91 3.27 -10.96
CA LYS A 36 11.14 3.70 -10.29
C LYS A 36 11.01 3.75 -8.76
N GLY A 37 9.82 4.05 -8.27
CA GLY A 37 9.56 4.21 -6.83
C GLY A 37 9.31 2.90 -6.08
N HIS A 38 9.05 1.80 -6.77
CA HIS A 38 8.64 0.54 -6.16
C HIS A 38 9.62 -0.62 -6.43
N VAL A 39 9.71 -1.54 -5.48
CA VAL A 39 10.54 -2.75 -5.61
C VAL A 39 9.96 -3.67 -6.67
N LYS A 40 10.73 -3.95 -7.74
CA LYS A 40 10.23 -4.63 -8.96
C LYS A 40 9.68 -6.03 -8.72
N GLU A 41 10.35 -6.80 -7.86
CA GLU A 41 10.02 -8.19 -7.57
C GLU A 41 8.83 -8.35 -6.61
N HIS A 42 8.42 -7.25 -5.95
CA HIS A 42 7.39 -7.26 -4.91
C HIS A 42 6.22 -6.35 -5.25
N ARG A 43 5.60 -6.63 -6.40
CA ARG A 43 4.41 -5.98 -6.94
C ARG A 43 3.44 -7.05 -7.40
N TYR A 44 2.28 -7.10 -6.82
CA TYR A 44 1.28 -8.13 -7.12
C TYR A 44 -0.04 -7.50 -7.50
N VAL A 45 -0.72 -8.11 -8.44
CA VAL A 45 -2.11 -7.81 -8.79
C VAL A 45 -2.99 -8.98 -8.39
N TYR A 46 -4.23 -8.70 -8.12
CA TYR A 46 -5.26 -9.71 -7.92
C TYR A 46 -6.22 -9.67 -9.11
N GLU A 47 -6.38 -10.80 -9.76
CA GLU A 47 -7.23 -10.95 -10.93
C GLU A 47 -8.48 -11.76 -10.60
N LEU A 48 -9.62 -11.30 -11.11
CA LEU A 48 -10.89 -12.03 -11.16
C LEU A 48 -11.42 -11.96 -12.59
N ASP A 49 -11.77 -13.11 -13.16
CA ASP A 49 -12.31 -13.21 -14.52
C ASP A 49 -11.46 -12.41 -15.54
N GLU A 50 -10.14 -12.65 -15.52
CA GLU A 50 -9.15 -12.01 -16.38
C GLU A 50 -9.04 -10.47 -16.21
N LYS A 51 -9.62 -9.91 -15.15
CA LYS A 51 -9.56 -8.49 -14.83
C LYS A 51 -8.79 -8.24 -13.55
N VAL A 52 -7.83 -7.32 -13.59
CA VAL A 52 -7.15 -6.82 -12.38
C VAL A 52 -8.15 -6.02 -11.54
N VAL A 53 -8.35 -6.43 -10.29
CA VAL A 53 -9.31 -5.83 -9.35
C VAL A 53 -8.67 -5.31 -8.06
N GLY A 54 -7.38 -5.45 -7.93
CA GLY A 54 -6.60 -4.91 -6.82
C GLY A 54 -5.11 -5.07 -7.06
N TRP A 55 -4.31 -4.28 -6.37
CA TRP A 55 -2.86 -4.37 -6.44
C TRP A 55 -2.20 -4.03 -5.10
N ILE A 56 -0.98 -4.51 -4.92
CA ILE A 56 -0.14 -4.25 -3.77
C ILE A 56 1.32 -4.13 -4.22
N ALA A 57 2.05 -3.21 -3.62
CA ALA A 57 3.47 -3.00 -3.90
C ALA A 57 4.19 -2.49 -2.65
N ILE A 58 5.51 -2.63 -2.62
CA ILE A 58 6.35 -2.05 -1.58
C ILE A 58 7.39 -1.11 -2.18
N SER A 59 7.73 -0.08 -1.41
CA SER A 59 8.77 0.91 -1.74
C SER A 59 9.77 1.06 -0.59
N PRO A 60 11.05 1.40 -0.87
CA PRO A 60 12.03 1.67 0.17
C PRO A 60 11.63 2.87 1.03
N THR A 61 11.81 2.78 2.35
CA THR A 61 11.53 3.89 3.28
C THR A 61 12.71 4.84 3.44
N SER A 62 13.92 4.41 3.07
CA SER A 62 15.14 5.19 3.26
C SER A 62 16.25 4.73 2.31
N SER A 63 17.13 5.64 1.92
CA SER A 63 18.36 5.35 1.18
C SER A 63 19.51 4.85 2.07
N ARG A 64 19.36 4.88 3.40
CA ARG A 64 20.40 4.44 4.35
C ARG A 64 20.45 2.91 4.42
N CYS A 65 21.64 2.31 4.29
CA CYS A 65 21.85 0.86 4.34
C CYS A 65 21.28 0.18 5.60
N ALA A 66 21.26 0.88 6.73
CA ALA A 66 20.69 0.37 7.97
C ALA A 66 19.19 0.04 7.85
N TYR A 67 18.48 0.67 6.92
CA TYR A 67 17.03 0.48 6.71
C TYR A 67 16.69 -0.29 5.43
N LYS A 68 17.67 -0.96 4.81
CA LYS A 68 17.47 -1.69 3.54
C LYS A 68 16.37 -2.75 3.57
N GLY A 69 16.04 -3.27 4.75
CA GLY A 69 14.96 -4.23 4.96
C GLY A 69 13.65 -3.61 5.47
N CYS A 70 13.57 -2.27 5.53
CA CYS A 70 12.37 -1.55 5.90
C CYS A 70 11.70 -0.98 4.65
N VAL A 71 10.45 -1.33 4.44
CA VAL A 71 9.68 -0.95 3.24
C VAL A 71 8.32 -0.37 3.62
N GLU A 72 7.81 0.50 2.79
CA GLU A 72 6.46 1.05 2.90
C GLU A 72 5.52 0.33 1.95
N LEU A 73 4.28 0.10 2.39
CA LEU A 73 3.27 -0.64 1.69
C LEU A 73 2.25 0.29 1.01
N SER A 74 1.91 -0.04 -0.23
CA SER A 74 0.76 0.51 -0.95
C SER A 74 -0.18 -0.61 -1.36
N VAL A 75 -1.46 -0.52 -1.01
CA VAL A 75 -2.50 -1.48 -1.36
C VAL A 75 -3.78 -0.76 -1.76
N TYR A 76 -4.33 -1.13 -2.91
CA TYR A 76 -5.53 -0.52 -3.48
C TYR A 76 -6.42 -1.60 -4.09
N ILE A 77 -7.72 -1.52 -3.82
CA ILE A 77 -8.73 -2.44 -4.31
C ILE A 77 -9.78 -1.63 -5.06
N ASP A 78 -10.14 -2.11 -6.26
CA ASP A 78 -11.24 -1.55 -7.04
C ASP A 78 -12.50 -1.47 -6.17
N GLU A 79 -13.17 -0.32 -6.20
CA GLU A 79 -14.29 -0.01 -5.31
C GLU A 79 -15.46 -1.02 -5.39
N VAL A 80 -15.69 -1.56 -6.59
CA VAL A 80 -16.76 -2.57 -6.85
C VAL A 80 -16.43 -3.92 -6.21
N TYR A 81 -15.14 -4.17 -5.94
CA TYR A 81 -14.63 -5.44 -5.41
C TYR A 81 -14.20 -5.38 -3.94
N GLN A 82 -14.40 -4.25 -3.27
CA GLN A 82 -14.11 -4.13 -1.83
C GLN A 82 -14.99 -5.08 -0.99
N GLY A 83 -14.46 -5.47 0.18
CA GLY A 83 -15.19 -6.37 1.10
C GLY A 83 -15.20 -7.85 0.70
N LYS A 84 -14.50 -8.25 -0.37
CA LYS A 84 -14.47 -9.62 -0.88
C LYS A 84 -13.19 -10.41 -0.49
N GLY A 85 -12.41 -9.91 0.46
CA GLY A 85 -11.20 -10.58 0.94
C GLY A 85 -9.95 -10.36 0.09
N ILE A 86 -10.04 -9.61 -1.01
CA ILE A 86 -8.93 -9.36 -1.95
C ILE A 86 -7.76 -8.68 -1.24
N GLY A 87 -8.03 -7.63 -0.44
CA GLY A 87 -7.00 -6.96 0.33
C GLY A 87 -6.27 -7.90 1.30
N THR A 88 -7.00 -8.80 1.95
CA THR A 88 -6.40 -9.81 2.84
C THR A 88 -5.49 -10.77 2.07
N ALA A 89 -5.90 -11.21 0.89
CA ALA A 89 -5.10 -12.11 0.05
C ALA A 89 -3.80 -11.43 -0.42
N LEU A 90 -3.89 -10.19 -0.92
CA LEU A 90 -2.73 -9.41 -1.33
C LEU A 90 -1.78 -9.12 -0.16
N MET A 91 -2.31 -8.73 1.00
CA MET A 91 -1.51 -8.48 2.21
C MET A 91 -0.75 -9.73 2.68
N LYS A 92 -1.40 -10.89 2.70
CA LYS A 92 -0.74 -12.17 3.04
C LYS A 92 0.38 -12.48 2.06
N LYS A 93 0.13 -12.33 0.77
CA LYS A 93 1.13 -12.57 -0.28
C LYS A 93 2.36 -11.68 -0.10
N ILE A 94 2.19 -10.39 0.03
CA ILE A 94 3.32 -9.47 0.18
C ILE A 94 4.10 -9.71 1.48
N CYS A 95 3.41 -10.00 2.60
CA CYS A 95 4.07 -10.30 3.87
C CYS A 95 4.96 -11.55 3.78
N GLU A 96 4.48 -12.60 3.13
CA GLU A 96 5.22 -13.84 2.96
C GLU A 96 6.43 -13.66 2.03
N GLU A 97 6.23 -13.06 0.85
CA GLU A 97 7.29 -12.91 -0.14
C GLU A 97 8.36 -11.89 0.28
N SER A 98 7.96 -10.83 0.96
CA SER A 98 8.92 -9.85 1.48
C SER A 98 9.81 -10.44 2.58
N GLU A 99 9.30 -11.31 3.45
CA GLU A 99 10.11 -12.03 4.44
C GLU A 99 11.14 -12.95 3.76
N LYS A 100 10.71 -13.72 2.74
CA LYS A 100 11.63 -14.58 1.96
C LYS A 100 12.75 -13.78 1.29
N ALA A 101 12.46 -12.54 0.90
CA ALA A 101 13.43 -11.64 0.27
C ALA A 101 14.31 -10.87 1.27
N GLY A 102 14.12 -11.07 2.58
CA GLY A 102 14.93 -10.45 3.62
C GLY A 102 14.46 -9.06 4.07
N PHE A 103 13.24 -8.65 3.71
CA PHE A 103 12.63 -7.46 4.30
C PHE A 103 12.07 -7.78 5.67
N TRP A 104 12.54 -7.08 6.69
CA TRP A 104 12.18 -7.38 8.08
C TRP A 104 11.07 -6.50 8.67
N THR A 105 10.77 -5.35 8.05
CA THR A 105 9.69 -4.47 8.49
C THR A 105 8.92 -3.91 7.31
N ILE A 106 7.60 -4.08 7.35
CA ILE A 106 6.67 -3.42 6.44
C ILE A 106 5.94 -2.33 7.23
N TYR A 107 5.99 -1.11 6.74
CA TYR A 107 5.40 0.08 7.34
C TYR A 107 4.24 0.61 6.50
N SER A 108 3.28 1.24 7.14
CA SER A 108 2.18 1.96 6.48
C SER A 108 1.80 3.22 7.26
N ALA A 109 1.63 4.33 6.56
CA ALA A 109 1.02 5.54 7.09
C ALA A 109 -0.39 5.67 6.51
N ILE A 110 -1.40 5.41 7.32
CA ILE A 110 -2.79 5.29 6.90
C ILE A 110 -3.56 6.52 7.37
N PHE A 111 -4.39 7.14 6.52
CA PHE A 111 -5.30 8.18 6.98
C PHE A 111 -6.15 7.66 8.14
N SER A 112 -6.14 8.33 9.28
CA SER A 112 -6.80 7.85 10.50
C SER A 112 -8.32 7.70 10.35
N LYS A 113 -8.91 8.37 9.37
CA LYS A 113 -10.31 8.21 8.97
C LYS A 113 -10.58 6.91 8.19
N ASN A 114 -9.55 6.30 7.58
CA ASN A 114 -9.67 5.07 6.79
C ASN A 114 -9.69 3.83 7.70
N LYS A 115 -10.78 3.66 8.41
CA LYS A 115 -10.95 2.56 9.39
C LYS A 115 -10.88 1.18 8.74
N ALA A 116 -11.34 1.05 7.50
CA ALA A 116 -11.29 -0.21 6.76
C ALA A 116 -9.85 -0.66 6.50
N SER A 117 -8.97 0.27 6.08
CA SER A 117 -7.55 -0.03 5.87
C SER A 117 -6.84 -0.37 7.18
N ILE A 118 -7.10 0.37 8.26
CA ILE A 118 -6.54 0.08 9.59
C ILE A 118 -6.96 -1.32 10.06
N ALA A 119 -8.24 -1.69 9.89
CA ALA A 119 -8.74 -3.02 10.25
C ALA A 119 -8.09 -4.13 9.40
N LEU A 120 -7.92 -3.91 8.10
CA LEU A 120 -7.21 -4.83 7.21
C LEU A 120 -5.76 -5.08 7.68
N HIS A 121 -5.03 -4.01 7.99
CA HIS A 121 -3.65 -4.11 8.48
C HIS A 121 -3.58 -4.88 9.80
N LYS A 122 -4.45 -4.56 10.77
CA LYS A 122 -4.53 -5.30 12.05
C LYS A 122 -4.80 -6.80 11.83
N LYS A 123 -5.74 -7.13 10.96
CA LYS A 123 -6.07 -8.52 10.59
C LYS A 123 -4.86 -9.27 9.99
N CYS A 124 -3.96 -8.57 9.32
CA CYS A 124 -2.76 -9.14 8.69
C CYS A 124 -1.50 -9.04 9.56
N GLY A 125 -1.65 -8.78 10.87
CA GLY A 125 -0.55 -8.81 11.83
C GLY A 125 0.23 -7.51 11.97
N PHE A 126 -0.29 -6.40 11.47
CA PHE A 126 0.29 -5.09 11.72
C PHE A 126 -0.15 -4.56 13.09
N ARG A 127 0.77 -3.92 13.79
CA ARG A 127 0.51 -3.19 15.04
C ARG A 127 0.54 -1.68 14.80
N GLU A 128 -0.22 -0.94 15.56
CA GLU A 128 -0.17 0.51 15.59
C GLU A 128 1.05 0.96 16.38
N ILE A 129 1.85 1.86 15.81
CA ILE A 129 3.10 2.37 16.41
C ILE A 129 3.09 3.87 16.67
N GLY A 130 2.10 4.58 16.16
CA GLY A 130 2.01 6.00 16.37
C GLY A 130 0.88 6.68 15.62
N TYR A 131 0.78 7.98 15.89
CA TYR A 131 -0.22 8.86 15.33
C TYR A 131 0.40 10.21 15.00
N ARG A 132 0.04 10.78 13.86
CA ARG A 132 0.45 12.12 13.46
C ARG A 132 -0.77 12.98 13.24
N GLU A 133 -0.90 14.02 14.07
CA GLU A 133 -1.99 14.98 13.95
C GLU A 133 -1.70 15.98 12.84
N LYS A 134 -2.66 16.18 11.93
CA LYS A 134 -2.63 17.19 10.85
C LYS A 134 -1.29 17.26 10.12
N ILE A 135 -0.76 16.08 9.73
CA ILE A 135 0.59 15.95 9.18
C ILE A 135 0.74 16.63 7.81
N ALA A 136 -0.33 16.61 6.99
CA ALA A 136 -0.35 17.25 5.68
C ALA A 136 -1.80 17.47 5.23
N LYS A 137 -1.97 18.28 4.18
CA LYS A 137 -3.26 18.46 3.49
C LYS A 137 -3.40 17.44 2.37
N ASP A 138 -4.60 16.92 2.23
CA ASP A 138 -4.96 16.09 1.08
C ASP A 138 -5.22 16.93 -0.19
N ARG A 139 -5.54 16.27 -1.31
CA ARG A 139 -5.83 16.93 -2.58
C ARG A 139 -7.00 17.92 -2.55
N PHE A 140 -7.85 17.85 -1.55
CA PHE A 140 -8.98 18.76 -1.33
C PHE A 140 -8.65 19.94 -0.40
N GLY A 141 -7.40 20.02 0.09
CA GLY A 141 -6.93 21.05 1.00
C GLY A 141 -7.25 20.79 2.47
N GLU A 142 -7.78 19.63 2.82
CA GLU A 142 -8.15 19.25 4.17
C GLU A 142 -6.98 18.63 4.94
N TRP A 143 -6.75 19.07 6.17
CA TRP A 143 -5.74 18.49 7.05
C TRP A 143 -6.07 17.05 7.43
N GLN A 144 -5.14 16.15 7.21
CA GLN A 144 -5.30 14.73 7.52
C GLN A 144 -4.35 14.28 8.65
N ASN A 145 -4.91 13.43 9.51
CA ASN A 145 -4.16 12.70 10.51
C ASN A 145 -3.77 11.33 9.94
N THR A 146 -2.61 10.82 10.31
CA THR A 146 -2.21 9.46 9.95
C THR A 146 -1.97 8.58 11.17
N THR A 147 -2.44 7.35 11.07
CA THR A 147 -2.14 6.25 11.98
C THR A 147 -0.98 5.46 11.38
N LEU A 148 0.10 5.33 12.12
CA LEU A 148 1.30 4.63 11.70
C LEU A 148 1.22 3.18 12.14
N MET A 149 1.41 2.27 11.20
CA MET A 149 1.35 0.84 11.45
C MET A 149 2.59 0.14 10.90
N GLU A 150 3.01 -0.92 11.56
CA GLU A 150 4.10 -1.76 11.07
C GLU A 150 3.83 -3.24 11.33
N ARG A 151 4.37 -4.08 10.45
CA ARG A 151 4.53 -5.51 10.69
C ARG A 151 6.02 -5.82 10.71
N ARG A 152 6.51 -6.30 11.86
CA ARG A 152 7.88 -6.80 12.02
C ARG A 152 7.89 -8.31 11.76
N SER A 153 8.80 -8.78 10.91
CA SER A 153 9.02 -10.21 10.72
C SER A 153 9.39 -10.90 12.02
N ALA A 154 8.86 -12.09 12.24
CA ALA A 154 9.18 -12.92 13.41
C ALA A 154 10.37 -13.87 13.16
N ILE A 155 10.82 -13.99 11.91
CA ILE A 155 11.84 -14.98 11.50
C ILE A 155 13.18 -14.37 11.09
N ILE A 156 13.25 -13.04 10.94
CA ILE A 156 14.48 -12.29 10.59
C ILE A 156 14.91 -11.40 11.75
#